data_6b53df14fce13248776e5f8805319b42
#
_entry.id   6b53df14fce13248776e5f8805319b42
#
_cell.length_a   1.000
_cell.length_b   1.000
_cell.length_c   1.000
_cell.angle_alpha   90.00
_cell.angle_beta   90.00
_cell.angle_gamma   90.00
#
_symmetry.space_group_name_H-M   'P 1'
#
loop_
_entity.id
_entity.type
_entity.pdbx_description
1 polymer ?
#
loop_
_entity_poly.entity_id
_entity_poly.type
_entity_poly.pdbx_seq_one_letter_code
_entity_poly.pdbx_strand_id
1 'polypeptide(L)'
;MALGASAVQMGSIFVPTEECDASVEFKKVYLNAHREDIRIIQSPVGMPGRAFDGEFIRNVAEGKEKPRSCPFHCIKTCDYTKSPYCIIKALYNAARGNMKKGYAFAGGNAYLSDRIRSVKEVIEKLKADFFLSKALL
;
A
#
# COMPACT_ATOMS: atom_id res chain seq x y z
N MET A 1 -1.84 -22.62 -0.29
CA MET A 1 -1.51 -24.03 -0.02
C MET A 1 -2.35 -24.96 -0.87
N ALA A 2 -3.68 -24.93 -0.83
CA ALA A 2 -4.54 -25.75 -1.69
C ALA A 2 -4.24 -25.64 -3.19
N LEU A 3 -3.81 -24.47 -3.65
CA LEU A 3 -3.41 -24.20 -5.04
C LEU A 3 -1.92 -24.50 -5.32
N GLY A 4 -1.23 -25.24 -4.46
CA GLY A 4 0.16 -25.65 -4.64
C GLY A 4 1.20 -24.65 -4.11
N ALA A 5 0.80 -23.55 -3.46
CA ALA A 5 1.76 -22.62 -2.86
C ALA A 5 2.47 -23.26 -1.65
N SER A 6 3.78 -23.09 -1.56
CA SER A 6 4.59 -23.53 -0.41
C SER A 6 4.66 -22.47 0.69
N ALA A 7 4.48 -21.20 0.35
CA ALA A 7 4.48 -20.07 1.26
C ALA A 7 3.63 -18.92 0.71
N VAL A 8 3.33 -17.95 1.57
CA VAL A 8 2.62 -16.72 1.20
C VAL A 8 3.34 -15.52 1.80
N GLN A 9 3.36 -14.41 1.06
CA GLN A 9 3.86 -13.12 1.53
C GLN A 9 2.68 -12.18 1.76
N MET A 10 2.60 -11.62 2.95
CA MET A 10 1.50 -10.74 3.34
C MET A 10 2.07 -9.43 3.89
N GLY A 11 1.64 -8.29 3.35
CA GLY A 11 2.02 -6.95 3.82
C GLY A 11 0.80 -6.14 4.23
N SER A 12 -0.16 -5.98 3.32
CA SER A 12 -1.30 -5.06 3.49
C SER A 12 -2.16 -5.34 4.73
N ILE A 13 -2.27 -6.60 5.15
CA ILE A 13 -3.05 -6.99 6.34
C ILE A 13 -2.44 -6.46 7.64
N PHE A 14 -1.12 -6.20 7.65
CA PHE A 14 -0.41 -5.70 8.83
C PHE A 14 -0.36 -4.16 8.89
N VAL A 15 -0.82 -3.46 7.85
CA VAL A 15 -0.86 -1.99 7.86
C VAL A 15 -1.90 -1.46 8.84
N PRO A 16 -3.16 -1.94 8.86
CA PRO A 16 -4.14 -1.49 9.84
C PRO A 16 -3.99 -2.26 11.17
N THR A 17 -2.78 -2.24 11.74
CA THR A 17 -2.51 -2.81 13.06
C THR A 17 -2.14 -1.73 14.07
N GLU A 18 -2.29 -2.04 15.37
CA GLU A 18 -1.92 -1.14 16.45
C GLU A 18 -0.43 -0.85 16.43
N GLU A 19 0.39 -1.86 16.13
CA GLU A 19 1.85 -1.81 16.15
C GLU A 19 2.45 -1.13 14.91
N CYS A 20 1.68 -0.86 13.87
CA CYS A 20 2.14 -0.11 12.70
C CYS A 20 2.31 1.38 13.04
N ASP A 21 3.49 1.94 12.78
CA ASP A 21 3.84 3.35 13.08
C ASP A 21 3.18 4.37 12.16
N ALA A 22 2.49 3.95 11.10
CA ALA A 22 1.81 4.86 10.21
C ALA A 22 0.63 5.55 10.91
N SER A 23 0.34 6.78 10.47
CA SER A 23 -0.77 7.57 11.01
C SER A 23 -2.12 6.85 10.88
N VAL A 24 -3.06 7.24 11.70
CA VAL A 24 -4.45 6.71 11.64
C VAL A 24 -5.08 6.99 10.28
N GLU A 25 -4.81 8.14 9.68
CA GLU A 25 -5.31 8.52 8.35
C GLU A 25 -4.80 7.57 7.27
N PHE A 26 -3.53 7.13 7.36
CA PHE A 26 -2.98 6.12 6.46
C PHE A 26 -3.68 4.77 6.63
N LYS A 27 -3.88 4.33 7.87
CA LYS A 27 -4.58 3.07 8.19
C LYS A 27 -6.03 3.10 7.70
N LYS A 28 -6.72 4.23 7.83
CA LYS A 28 -8.11 4.41 7.35
C LYS A 28 -8.27 4.18 5.85
N VAL A 29 -7.22 4.42 5.04
CA VAL A 29 -7.27 4.12 3.60
C VAL A 29 -7.54 2.64 3.37
N TYR A 30 -6.93 1.75 4.16
CA TYR A 30 -7.14 0.29 4.06
C TYR A 30 -8.52 -0.12 4.58
N LEU A 31 -9.01 0.55 5.65
CA LEU A 31 -10.28 0.20 6.28
C LEU A 31 -11.51 0.64 5.47
N ASN A 32 -11.37 1.73 4.73
CA ASN A 32 -12.46 2.33 3.96
C ASN A 32 -12.44 1.95 2.48
N ALA A 33 -11.46 1.16 2.06
CA ALA A 33 -11.28 0.81 0.66
C ALA A 33 -12.24 -0.27 0.20
N HIS A 34 -12.66 -0.17 -1.05
CA HIS A 34 -13.36 -1.20 -1.80
C HIS A 34 -12.42 -1.84 -2.82
N ARG A 35 -12.83 -2.94 -3.42
CA ARG A 35 -12.01 -3.67 -4.40
C ARG A 35 -11.68 -2.81 -5.62
N GLU A 36 -12.61 -2.00 -6.07
CA GLU A 36 -12.51 -1.08 -7.20
C GLU A 36 -11.55 0.09 -6.96
N ASP A 37 -11.24 0.41 -5.70
CA ASP A 37 -10.28 1.46 -5.36
C ASP A 37 -8.83 1.03 -5.58
N ILE A 38 -8.58 -0.26 -5.84
CA ILE A 38 -7.24 -0.79 -6.03
C ILE A 38 -6.92 -0.87 -7.52
N ARG A 39 -5.89 -0.13 -7.95
CA ARG A 39 -5.44 -0.09 -9.34
C ARG A 39 -3.94 -0.27 -9.52
N ILE A 40 -3.53 -0.60 -10.74
CA ILE A 40 -2.13 -0.59 -11.13
C ILE A 40 -1.73 0.85 -11.47
N ILE A 41 -0.63 1.31 -10.89
CA ILE A 41 -0.05 2.63 -11.12
C ILE A 41 1.35 2.50 -11.71
N GLN A 42 1.75 3.51 -12.50
CA GLN A 42 3.13 3.67 -12.92
C GLN A 42 3.95 4.26 -11.76
N SER A 43 4.96 3.53 -11.36
CA SER A 43 5.90 3.98 -10.34
C SER A 43 7.10 4.67 -10.99
N PRO A 44 7.63 5.75 -10.40
CA PRO A 44 8.84 6.42 -10.91
C PRO A 44 10.11 5.57 -10.79
N VAL A 45 10.04 4.42 -10.13
CA VAL A 45 11.15 3.47 -10.00
C VAL A 45 11.17 2.39 -11.10
N GLY A 46 10.36 2.55 -12.14
CA GLY A 46 10.40 1.71 -13.35
C GLY A 46 9.56 0.43 -13.30
N MET A 47 9.00 0.06 -12.15
CA MET A 47 8.10 -1.09 -12.05
C MET A 47 6.67 -0.64 -11.74
N PRO A 48 5.64 -1.24 -12.40
CA PRO A 48 4.26 -0.98 -12.02
C PRO A 48 3.99 -1.42 -10.58
N GLY A 49 3.20 -0.64 -9.86
CA GLY A 49 2.77 -0.95 -8.49
C GLY A 49 1.26 -1.04 -8.39
N ARG A 50 0.77 -1.75 -7.38
CA ARG A 50 -0.65 -1.73 -7.04
C ARG A 50 -0.87 -0.80 -5.86
N ALA A 51 -1.81 0.14 -5.97
CA ALA A 51 -2.08 1.15 -4.97
C ALA A 51 -3.57 1.50 -4.90
N PHE A 52 -3.97 2.15 -3.81
CA PHE A 52 -5.30 2.74 -3.71
C PHE A 52 -5.41 4.00 -4.58
N ASP A 53 -6.55 4.15 -5.27
CA ASP A 53 -6.88 5.32 -6.09
C ASP A 53 -7.27 6.50 -5.22
N GLY A 54 -6.28 7.32 -4.88
CA GLY A 54 -6.48 8.55 -4.12
C GLY A 54 -6.31 9.82 -4.97
N GLU A 55 -6.61 10.96 -4.36
CA GLU A 55 -6.46 12.28 -4.99
C GLU A 55 -5.05 12.48 -5.59
N PHE A 56 -4.01 12.08 -4.86
CA PHE A 56 -2.63 12.18 -5.33
C PHE A 56 -2.39 11.41 -6.63
N ILE A 57 -2.84 10.16 -6.71
CA ILE A 57 -2.66 9.32 -7.90
C ILE A 57 -3.41 9.89 -9.11
N ARG A 58 -4.61 10.44 -8.89
CA ARG A 58 -5.37 11.13 -9.96
C ARG A 58 -4.63 12.38 -10.45
N ASN A 59 -4.11 13.20 -9.53
CA ASN A 59 -3.31 14.38 -9.85
C ASN A 59 -2.02 14.02 -10.62
N VAL A 60 -1.38 12.90 -10.27
CA VAL A 60 -0.23 12.37 -11.03
C VAL A 60 -0.63 12.01 -12.46
N ALA A 61 -1.76 11.32 -12.65
CA ALA A 61 -2.25 10.94 -13.97
C ALA A 61 -2.61 12.17 -14.85
N GLU A 62 -3.06 13.25 -14.22
CA GLU A 62 -3.35 14.53 -14.87
C GLU A 62 -2.11 15.43 -15.06
N GLY A 63 -0.92 14.97 -14.64
CA GLY A 63 0.34 15.71 -14.78
C GLY A 63 0.49 16.91 -13.84
N LYS A 64 -0.35 17.00 -12.79
CA LYS A 64 -0.34 18.09 -11.80
C LYS A 64 0.75 17.95 -10.77
N GLU A 65 1.29 16.73 -10.59
CA GLU A 65 2.32 16.44 -9.59
C GLU A 65 3.67 16.21 -10.30
N LYS A 66 4.62 17.15 -10.11
CA LYS A 66 5.99 17.00 -10.62
C LYS A 66 7.01 17.40 -9.55
N PRO A 67 8.12 16.67 -9.41
CA PRO A 67 9.20 17.09 -8.51
C PRO A 67 9.86 18.36 -9.04
N ARG A 68 10.02 19.36 -8.19
CA ARG A 68 10.78 20.59 -8.52
C ARG A 68 12.28 20.43 -8.26
N SER A 69 12.67 19.53 -7.36
CA SER A 69 14.04 19.24 -6.96
C SER A 69 14.11 17.84 -6.36
N CYS A 70 15.31 17.28 -6.27
CA CYS A 70 15.58 16.01 -5.62
C CYS A 70 16.56 16.19 -4.44
N PRO A 71 16.07 16.39 -3.21
CA PRO A 71 16.94 16.49 -2.04
C PRO A 71 17.41 15.12 -1.51
N PHE A 72 16.78 14.02 -1.95
CA PHE A 72 17.01 12.70 -1.37
C PHE A 72 18.10 11.89 -2.07
N HIS A 73 18.33 12.10 -3.37
CA HIS A 73 19.29 11.33 -4.18
C HIS A 73 19.24 9.82 -3.92
N CYS A 74 18.03 9.26 -3.77
CA CYS A 74 17.77 7.94 -3.22
C CYS A 74 17.99 6.79 -4.20
N ILE A 75 17.78 7.01 -5.50
CA ILE A 75 17.86 5.99 -6.55
C ILE A 75 18.77 6.52 -7.65
N LYS A 76 19.86 5.79 -7.94
CA LYS A 76 20.89 6.20 -8.90
C LYS A 76 20.35 6.45 -10.31
N THR A 77 19.36 5.68 -10.73
CA THR A 77 18.75 5.76 -12.06
C THR A 77 17.56 6.71 -12.14
N CYS A 78 17.18 7.38 -11.04
CA CYS A 78 16.06 8.30 -11.02
C CYS A 78 16.46 9.65 -11.62
N ASP A 79 15.85 9.99 -12.75
CA ASP A 79 15.86 11.35 -13.30
C ASP A 79 14.60 12.08 -12.82
N TYR A 80 14.74 12.91 -11.78
CA TYR A 80 13.60 13.60 -11.17
C TYR A 80 12.93 14.59 -12.13
N THR A 81 13.64 15.07 -13.17
CA THR A 81 13.08 16.01 -14.14
C THR A 81 12.06 15.34 -15.08
N LYS A 82 12.19 14.02 -15.26
CA LYS A 82 11.29 13.18 -16.07
C LYS A 82 10.30 12.39 -15.23
N SER A 83 10.55 12.26 -13.92
CA SER A 83 9.68 11.50 -13.03
C SER A 83 8.33 12.18 -12.83
N PRO A 84 7.21 11.44 -12.83
CA PRO A 84 5.88 12.01 -12.60
C PRO A 84 5.72 12.53 -11.17
N TYR A 85 6.45 11.99 -10.20
CA TYR A 85 6.48 12.42 -8.81
C TYR A 85 7.71 11.86 -8.08
N CYS A 86 8.01 12.37 -6.88
CA CYS A 86 9.04 11.81 -6.02
C CYS A 86 8.44 10.72 -5.12
N ILE A 87 8.83 9.45 -5.31
CA ILE A 87 8.27 8.32 -4.55
C ILE A 87 8.52 8.43 -3.05
N ILE A 88 9.73 8.80 -2.62
CA ILE A 88 10.04 8.94 -1.19
C ILE A 88 9.15 10.00 -0.55
N LYS A 89 9.01 11.16 -1.19
CA LYS A 89 8.17 12.24 -0.68
C LYS A 89 6.71 11.83 -0.59
N ALA A 90 6.20 11.11 -1.60
CA ALA A 90 4.82 10.62 -1.62
C ALA A 90 4.57 9.61 -0.50
N LEU A 91 5.44 8.62 -0.33
CA LEU A 91 5.30 7.59 0.72
C LEU A 91 5.47 8.18 2.13
N TYR A 92 6.42 9.10 2.31
CA TYR A 92 6.60 9.82 3.57
C TYR A 92 5.37 10.65 3.96
N ASN A 93 4.81 11.41 3.01
CA ASN A 93 3.58 12.17 3.24
C ASN A 93 2.42 11.26 3.63
N ALA A 94 2.25 10.15 2.91
CA ALA A 94 1.20 9.18 3.18
C ALA A 94 1.33 8.59 4.59
N ALA A 95 2.52 8.11 4.96
CA ALA A 95 2.77 7.53 6.29
C ALA A 95 2.43 8.51 7.43
N ARG A 96 2.63 9.80 7.20
CA ARG A 96 2.28 10.88 8.15
C ARG A 96 0.84 11.38 8.03
N GLY A 97 0.01 10.75 7.22
CA GLY A 97 -1.42 11.06 7.08
C GLY A 97 -1.77 12.09 6.01
N ASN A 98 -0.79 12.67 5.33
CA ASN A 98 -1.07 13.60 4.24
C ASN A 98 -1.36 12.85 2.94
N MET A 99 -2.53 12.23 2.87
CA MET A 99 -2.97 11.44 1.73
C MET A 99 -3.25 12.26 0.47
N LYS A 100 -3.41 13.58 0.57
CA LYS A 100 -3.51 14.47 -0.59
C LYS A 100 -2.21 14.62 -1.34
N LYS A 101 -1.06 14.37 -0.69
CA LYS A 101 0.29 14.46 -1.26
C LYS A 101 1.06 13.14 -1.21
N GLY A 102 0.34 12.04 -1.05
CA GLY A 102 0.91 10.72 -1.00
C GLY A 102 -0.12 9.64 -1.29
N TYR A 103 0.34 8.40 -1.36
CA TYR A 103 -0.50 7.23 -1.64
C TYR A 103 -0.02 6.02 -0.86
N ALA A 104 -0.90 5.02 -0.77
CA ALA A 104 -0.58 3.75 -0.14
C ALA A 104 -0.55 2.64 -1.19
N PHE A 105 0.51 1.83 -1.17
CA PHE A 105 0.53 0.57 -1.91
C PHE A 105 -0.45 -0.43 -1.31
N ALA A 106 -1.02 -1.29 -2.12
CA ALA A 106 -2.02 -2.26 -1.70
C ALA A 106 -1.80 -3.63 -2.36
N GLY A 107 -1.95 -4.70 -1.60
CA GLY A 107 -2.18 -6.02 -2.16
C GLY A 107 -3.58 -6.12 -2.77
N GLY A 108 -3.80 -7.11 -3.64
CA GLY A 108 -5.11 -7.28 -4.30
C GLY A 108 -6.30 -7.47 -3.35
N ASN A 109 -6.04 -7.91 -2.12
CA ASN A 109 -7.04 -8.16 -1.09
C ASN A 109 -6.95 -7.17 0.09
N ALA A 110 -6.27 -6.03 -0.08
CA ALA A 110 -6.10 -5.04 0.99
C ALA A 110 -7.43 -4.47 1.51
N TYR A 111 -8.45 -4.42 0.66
CA TYR A 111 -9.82 -3.98 0.99
C TYR A 111 -10.57 -4.89 1.97
N LEU A 112 -10.05 -6.07 2.27
CA LEU A 112 -10.67 -7.00 3.24
C LEU A 112 -10.38 -6.64 4.70
N SER A 113 -9.60 -5.58 4.95
CA SER A 113 -9.37 -5.08 6.29
C SER A 113 -10.57 -4.27 6.77
N ASP A 114 -11.17 -4.62 7.90
CA ASP A 114 -12.42 -4.04 8.42
C ASP A 114 -12.22 -3.20 9.69
N ARG A 115 -11.12 -3.42 10.42
CA ARG A 115 -10.80 -2.68 11.67
C ARG A 115 -9.30 -2.73 11.98
N ILE A 116 -8.85 -1.84 12.84
CA ILE A 116 -7.50 -1.93 13.44
C ILE A 116 -7.48 -3.10 14.42
N ARG A 117 -6.46 -3.93 14.33
CA ARG A 117 -6.21 -5.11 15.18
C ARG A 117 -4.80 -5.10 15.71
N SER A 118 -4.54 -5.86 16.76
CA SER A 118 -3.15 -6.19 17.09
C SER A 118 -2.55 -7.17 16.09
N VAL A 119 -1.23 -7.14 15.92
CA VAL A 119 -0.51 -8.15 15.10
C VAL A 119 -0.80 -9.56 15.60
N LYS A 120 -0.94 -9.74 16.93
CA LYS A 120 -1.31 -11.02 17.52
C LYS A 120 -2.63 -11.54 16.99
N GLU A 121 -3.69 -10.71 17.00
CA GLU A 121 -5.01 -11.09 16.46
C GLU A 121 -4.94 -11.46 14.98
N VAL A 122 -4.16 -10.69 14.18
CA VAL A 122 -3.97 -10.99 12.76
C VAL A 122 -3.34 -12.37 12.58
N ILE A 123 -2.28 -12.70 13.32
CA ILE A 123 -1.60 -14.00 13.24
C ILE A 123 -2.51 -15.14 13.70
N GLU A 124 -3.24 -14.96 14.79
CA GLU A 124 -4.18 -15.97 15.30
C GLU A 124 -5.28 -16.28 14.29
N LYS A 125 -5.85 -15.22 13.68
CA LYS A 125 -6.84 -15.39 12.61
C LYS A 125 -6.27 -16.12 11.40
N LEU A 126 -5.09 -15.75 10.92
CA LEU A 126 -4.43 -16.41 9.79
C LEU A 126 -4.19 -17.90 10.04
N LYS A 127 -3.76 -18.26 11.27
CA LYS A 127 -3.59 -19.65 11.67
C LYS A 127 -4.93 -20.41 11.68
N ALA A 128 -5.97 -19.82 12.26
CA ALA A 128 -7.29 -20.42 12.30
C ALA A 128 -7.85 -20.65 10.88
N ASP A 129 -7.77 -19.64 10.02
CA ASP A 129 -8.23 -19.73 8.63
C ASP A 129 -7.44 -20.80 7.82
N PHE A 130 -6.13 -20.91 8.08
CA PHE A 130 -5.29 -21.95 7.46
C PHE A 130 -5.73 -23.36 7.85
N PHE A 131 -5.93 -23.62 9.15
CA PHE A 131 -6.35 -24.94 9.63
C PHE A 131 -7.76 -25.29 9.15
N LEU A 132 -8.68 -24.32 9.16
CA LEU A 132 -10.03 -24.51 8.65
C LEU A 132 -10.00 -24.88 7.14
N SER A 133 -9.26 -24.13 6.34
CA SER A 133 -9.13 -24.38 4.90
C SER A 133 -8.48 -25.74 4.60
N LYS A 134 -7.52 -26.18 5.44
CA LYS A 134 -6.89 -27.50 5.31
C LYS A 134 -7.86 -28.64 5.62
N ALA A 135 -8.79 -28.43 6.55
CA ALA A 135 -9.79 -29.44 6.90
C ALA A 135 -10.89 -29.62 5.83
N LEU A 136 -11.04 -28.63 4.93
CA LEU A 136 -12.03 -28.66 3.83
C LEU A 136 -11.47 -29.25 2.52
N LEU A 137 -10.20 -29.65 2.50
CA LEU A 137 -9.50 -30.27 1.35
C LEU A 137 -9.32 -31.76 1.57
#